data_71a96807ec4d8ad78d1a3568765dfa3d
#
_entry.id   71a96807ec4d8ad78d1a3568765dfa3d
#
_cell.length_a   1.000
_cell.length_b   1.000
_cell.length_c   1.000
_cell.angle_alpha   90.00
_cell.angle_beta   90.00
_cell.angle_gamma   90.00
#
_symmetry.space_group_name_H-M   'P 1'
#
loop_
_entity.id
_entity.type
_entity.pdbx_description
1 polymer ?
#
loop_
_entity_poly.entity_id
_entity_poly.type
_entity_poly.pdbx_seq_one_letter_code
_entity_poly.pdbx_strand_id
1 'polypeptide(L)'
;MIEKGLDIAKKADVLLNMSYDWLPIWMTLNVDIPIAHIISMGSESLVISNLISKVYDKHPNNFAFHSKIQADDYPFIKKPIIIGNGFILDNYTFQDSVKGPLGWVGRVAPEKGLEDAVYVANELGEKLKVWGVIEDNNYASKIEQSFPKGTIDWMGFLSTNELQ
;
A
#
# COMPACT_ATOMS: atom_id res chain seq x y z
N MET A 1 0.34 -24.38 13.35
CA MET A 1 -0.16 -23.65 12.15
C MET A 1 0.87 -23.68 11.02
N ILE A 2 2.16 -23.44 11.26
CA ILE A 2 3.25 -23.46 10.29
C ILE A 2 3.43 -24.85 9.67
N GLU A 3 3.43 -25.92 10.45
CA GLU A 3 3.57 -27.30 9.96
C GLU A 3 2.48 -27.68 8.94
N LYS A 4 1.21 -27.34 9.23
CA LYS A 4 0.11 -27.56 8.27
C LYS A 4 0.31 -26.76 6.97
N GLY A 5 0.83 -25.54 7.07
CA GLY A 5 1.17 -24.72 5.90
C GLY A 5 2.27 -25.35 5.05
N LEU A 6 3.32 -25.88 5.68
CA LEU A 6 4.41 -26.57 5.00
C LEU A 6 3.95 -27.87 4.32
N ASP A 7 3.04 -28.64 4.94
CA ASP A 7 2.52 -29.86 4.34
C ASP A 7 1.64 -29.58 3.12
N ILE A 8 0.91 -28.48 3.10
CA ILE A 8 0.19 -28.01 1.91
C ILE A 8 1.18 -27.51 0.86
N ALA A 9 2.20 -26.77 1.28
CA ALA A 9 3.25 -26.24 0.42
C ALA A 9 3.99 -27.33 -0.36
N LYS A 10 4.25 -28.49 0.25
CA LYS A 10 4.89 -29.65 -0.42
C LYS A 10 4.15 -30.15 -1.67
N LYS A 11 2.90 -29.73 -1.86
CA LYS A 11 2.08 -30.10 -3.03
C LYS A 11 2.04 -28.99 -4.10
N ALA A 12 2.73 -27.90 -3.89
CA ALA A 12 2.80 -26.78 -4.81
C ALA A 12 4.19 -26.71 -5.46
N ASP A 13 4.27 -26.21 -6.68
CA ASP A 13 5.53 -26.00 -7.39
C ASP A 13 6.23 -24.71 -6.94
N VAL A 14 5.47 -23.75 -6.44
CA VAL A 14 5.95 -22.46 -5.96
C VAL A 14 4.99 -21.87 -4.92
N LEU A 15 5.51 -21.16 -3.94
CA LEU A 15 4.73 -20.37 -3.00
C LEU A 15 4.79 -18.88 -3.38
N LEU A 16 3.62 -18.23 -3.34
CA LEU A 16 3.55 -16.78 -3.51
C LEU A 16 3.32 -16.12 -2.13
N ASN A 17 4.29 -15.33 -1.70
CA ASN A 17 4.17 -14.53 -0.49
C ASN A 17 3.79 -13.10 -0.83
N MET A 18 2.65 -12.65 -0.31
CA MET A 18 2.14 -11.28 -0.44
C MET A 18 2.10 -10.57 0.92
N SER A 19 2.59 -11.19 1.99
CA SER A 19 2.64 -10.57 3.30
C SER A 19 3.99 -9.86 3.52
N TYR A 20 3.94 -8.70 4.17
CA TYR A 20 5.14 -7.99 4.63
C TYR A 20 5.50 -8.49 6.03
N ASP A 21 6.04 -9.74 6.09
CA ASP A 21 6.41 -10.42 7.32
C ASP A 21 7.79 -11.06 7.16
N TRP A 22 8.55 -11.13 8.23
CA TRP A 22 9.90 -11.70 8.26
C TRP A 22 9.92 -13.21 8.00
N LEU A 23 8.88 -13.94 8.47
CA LEU A 23 8.89 -15.42 8.47
C LEU A 23 8.89 -16.01 7.06
N PRO A 24 8.01 -15.63 6.10
CA PRO A 24 8.07 -16.15 4.74
C PRO A 24 9.39 -15.84 4.04
N ILE A 25 9.97 -14.65 4.31
CA ILE A 25 11.24 -14.24 3.73
C ILE A 25 12.37 -15.12 4.26
N TRP A 26 12.40 -15.36 5.58
CA TRP A 26 13.38 -16.26 6.20
C TRP A 26 13.24 -17.70 5.71
N MET A 27 12.01 -18.18 5.48
CA MET A 27 11.74 -19.52 4.98
C MET A 27 12.40 -19.79 3.62
N THR A 28 12.57 -18.79 2.76
CA THR A 28 13.26 -18.94 1.47
C THR A 28 14.67 -19.54 1.60
N LEU A 29 15.32 -19.33 2.73
CA LEU A 29 16.65 -19.90 3.01
C LEU A 29 16.60 -21.31 3.63
N ASN A 30 15.41 -21.81 4.00
CA ASN A 30 15.27 -22.97 4.87
C ASN A 30 14.29 -24.03 4.34
N VAL A 31 13.71 -23.81 3.17
CA VAL A 31 12.80 -24.78 2.53
C VAL A 31 13.21 -25.01 1.08
N ASP A 32 12.96 -26.19 0.55
CA ASP A 32 13.32 -26.54 -0.82
C ASP A 32 12.35 -25.99 -1.86
N ILE A 33 11.12 -25.66 -1.45
CA ILE A 33 10.13 -25.11 -2.36
C ILE A 33 10.43 -23.62 -2.65
N PRO A 34 10.44 -23.18 -3.93
CA PRO A 34 10.65 -21.79 -4.29
C PRO A 34 9.56 -20.88 -3.69
N ILE A 35 9.97 -19.75 -3.12
CA ILE A 35 9.04 -18.73 -2.62
C ILE A 35 9.26 -17.44 -3.41
N ALA A 36 8.25 -16.98 -4.13
CA ALA A 36 8.23 -15.67 -4.77
C ALA A 36 7.58 -14.64 -3.81
N HIS A 37 8.23 -13.49 -3.63
CA HIS A 37 7.78 -12.43 -2.75
C HIS A 37 7.33 -11.22 -3.56
N ILE A 38 6.09 -10.80 -3.36
CA ILE A 38 5.60 -9.49 -3.82
C ILE A 38 5.71 -8.53 -2.66
N ILE A 39 6.68 -7.63 -2.75
CA ILE A 39 6.90 -6.60 -1.73
C ILE A 39 5.95 -5.43 -2.01
N SER A 40 5.07 -5.15 -1.04
CA SER A 40 4.03 -4.10 -1.16
C SER A 40 4.25 -2.90 -0.23
N MET A 41 5.28 -2.93 0.60
CA MET A 41 5.64 -1.87 1.55
C MET A 41 7.00 -1.25 1.20
N GLY A 42 7.26 -0.05 1.67
CA GLY A 42 8.59 0.56 1.69
C GLY A 42 9.53 -0.09 2.70
N SER A 43 10.78 0.38 2.77
CA SER A 43 11.82 -0.19 3.65
C SER A 43 11.73 0.27 5.11
N GLU A 44 10.54 0.54 5.62
CA GLU A 44 10.28 1.13 6.95
C GLU A 44 10.78 0.25 8.11
N SER A 45 10.67 -1.08 7.96
CA SER A 45 11.17 -2.02 8.95
C SER A 45 12.61 -2.44 8.66
N LEU A 46 13.56 -1.94 9.44
CA LEU A 46 14.97 -2.33 9.34
C LEU A 46 15.19 -3.84 9.47
N VAL A 47 14.40 -4.52 10.31
CA VAL A 47 14.50 -5.98 10.49
C VAL A 47 14.14 -6.71 9.21
N ILE A 48 13.00 -6.35 8.61
CA ILE A 48 12.53 -6.96 7.36
C ILE A 48 13.45 -6.58 6.21
N SER A 49 13.85 -5.32 6.10
CA SER A 49 14.76 -4.83 5.05
C SER A 49 16.12 -5.55 5.08
N ASN A 50 16.72 -5.72 6.25
CA ASN A 50 17.96 -6.46 6.41
C ASN A 50 17.79 -7.95 6.06
N LEU A 51 16.65 -8.55 6.35
CA LEU A 51 16.38 -9.93 5.99
C LEU A 51 16.19 -10.08 4.47
N ILE A 52 15.44 -9.17 3.84
CA ILE A 52 15.30 -9.11 2.38
C ILE A 52 16.69 -9.02 1.73
N SER A 53 17.57 -8.16 2.22
CA SER A 53 18.93 -8.03 1.69
C SER A 53 19.69 -9.36 1.71
N LYS A 54 19.67 -10.06 2.85
CA LYS A 54 20.34 -11.36 3.01
C LYS A 54 19.79 -12.44 2.08
N VAL A 55 18.47 -12.45 1.87
CA VAL A 55 17.81 -13.41 0.99
C VAL A 55 18.06 -13.05 -0.47
N TYR A 56 17.99 -11.75 -0.81
CA TYR A 56 18.23 -11.24 -2.16
C TYR A 56 19.64 -11.59 -2.68
N ASP A 57 20.65 -11.53 -1.82
CA ASP A 57 22.02 -11.89 -2.19
C ASP A 57 22.14 -13.34 -2.75
N LYS A 58 21.29 -14.24 -2.28
CA LYS A 58 21.26 -15.66 -2.70
C LYS A 58 20.17 -15.96 -3.73
N HIS A 59 19.05 -15.24 -3.66
CA HIS A 59 17.82 -15.50 -4.42
C HIS A 59 17.29 -14.18 -5.04
N PRO A 60 18.05 -13.49 -5.91
CA PRO A 60 17.69 -12.18 -6.43
C PRO A 60 16.40 -12.17 -7.27
N ASN A 61 16.06 -13.31 -7.89
CA ASN A 61 14.89 -13.45 -8.76
C ASN A 61 13.60 -13.76 -7.99
N ASN A 62 13.67 -13.88 -6.66
CA ASN A 62 12.49 -14.24 -5.86
C ASN A 62 11.69 -13.01 -5.39
N PHE A 63 12.14 -11.79 -5.71
CA PHE A 63 11.51 -10.55 -5.24
C PHE A 63 10.95 -9.73 -6.40
N ALA A 64 9.68 -9.37 -6.29
CA ALA A 64 9.00 -8.47 -7.21
C ALA A 64 8.39 -7.29 -6.45
N PHE A 65 8.28 -6.15 -7.14
CA PHE A 65 7.79 -4.89 -6.61
C PHE A 65 6.67 -4.34 -7.50
N HIS A 66 5.76 -3.56 -6.93
CA HIS A 66 4.69 -2.94 -7.70
C HIS A 66 5.19 -1.79 -8.58
N SER A 67 6.21 -1.05 -8.13
CA SER A 67 6.78 0.06 -8.91
C SER A 67 8.30 0.17 -8.72
N LYS A 68 8.93 0.88 -9.66
CA LYS A 68 10.36 1.18 -9.55
C LYS A 68 10.65 2.06 -8.34
N ILE A 69 9.81 3.07 -8.06
CA ILE A 69 9.96 3.96 -6.90
C ILE A 69 10.00 3.17 -5.61
N GLN A 70 9.08 2.21 -5.45
CA GLN A 70 9.06 1.32 -4.28
C GLN A 70 10.32 0.44 -4.20
N ALA A 71 10.80 -0.08 -5.32
CA ALA A 71 12.03 -0.88 -5.33
C ALA A 71 13.27 -0.05 -4.98
N ASP A 72 13.29 1.24 -5.31
CA ASP A 72 14.39 2.17 -5.01
C ASP A 72 14.52 2.44 -3.49
N ASP A 73 13.47 2.18 -2.68
CA ASP A 73 13.54 2.20 -1.21
C ASP A 73 14.45 1.10 -0.63
N TYR A 74 14.82 0.12 -1.46
CA TYR A 74 15.71 -0.97 -1.12
C TYR A 74 17.04 -0.84 -1.90
N PRO A 75 18.03 -0.08 -1.42
CA PRO A 75 19.20 0.30 -2.20
C PRO A 75 20.12 -0.87 -2.60
N PHE A 76 19.94 -2.03 -1.97
CA PHE A 76 20.66 -3.26 -2.31
C PHE A 76 20.04 -3.99 -3.50
N ILE A 77 18.79 -3.69 -3.89
CA ILE A 77 18.11 -4.28 -5.06
C ILE A 77 18.68 -3.65 -6.33
N LYS A 78 19.48 -4.40 -7.08
CA LYS A 78 20.17 -3.89 -8.28
C LYS A 78 19.36 -4.03 -9.55
N LYS A 79 18.55 -5.09 -9.65
CA LYS A 79 17.73 -5.41 -10.83
C LYS A 79 16.33 -5.79 -10.36
N PRO A 80 15.48 -4.80 -10.03
CA PRO A 80 14.14 -5.08 -9.54
C PRO A 80 13.26 -5.70 -10.64
N ILE A 81 12.48 -6.71 -10.27
CA ILE A 81 11.38 -7.21 -11.08
C ILE A 81 10.16 -6.35 -10.77
N ILE A 82 9.65 -5.62 -11.75
CA ILE A 82 8.48 -4.76 -11.58
C ILE A 82 7.27 -5.43 -12.21
N ILE A 83 6.24 -5.70 -11.41
CA ILE A 83 5.01 -6.37 -11.85
C ILE A 83 3.84 -5.40 -12.08
N GLY A 84 3.94 -4.15 -11.61
CA GLY A 84 2.85 -3.19 -11.67
C GLY A 84 1.69 -3.49 -10.73
N ASN A 85 0.57 -2.80 -10.98
CA ASN A 85 -0.71 -3.05 -10.31
C ASN A 85 -1.75 -3.41 -11.37
N GLY A 86 -2.59 -4.39 -11.07
CA GLY A 86 -3.69 -4.80 -11.95
C GLY A 86 -5.02 -4.19 -11.50
N PHE A 87 -5.78 -3.65 -12.46
CA PHE A 87 -7.13 -3.15 -12.25
C PHE A 87 -8.08 -3.75 -13.29
N ILE A 88 -9.29 -4.07 -12.87
CA ILE A 88 -10.37 -4.46 -13.80
C ILE A 88 -11.00 -3.17 -14.31
N LEU A 89 -10.51 -2.68 -15.44
CA LEU A 89 -10.91 -1.37 -15.98
C LEU A 89 -12.40 -1.30 -16.32
N ASP A 90 -13.04 -2.41 -16.66
CA ASP A 90 -14.49 -2.48 -16.94
C ASP A 90 -15.35 -2.07 -15.74
N ASN A 91 -14.77 -2.08 -14.53
CA ASN A 91 -15.45 -1.62 -13.33
C ASN A 91 -15.42 -0.09 -13.16
N TYR A 92 -14.72 0.65 -14.02
CA TYR A 92 -14.55 2.10 -13.91
C TYR A 92 -15.11 2.81 -15.12
N THR A 93 -15.95 3.83 -14.88
CA THR A 93 -16.43 4.69 -15.95
C THR A 93 -15.44 5.84 -16.15
N PHE A 94 -14.80 5.90 -17.32
CA PHE A 94 -13.94 7.02 -17.66
C PHE A 94 -14.75 8.30 -17.85
N GLN A 95 -14.32 9.38 -17.21
CA GLN A 95 -14.87 10.72 -17.40
C GLN A 95 -13.73 11.69 -17.75
N ASP A 96 -13.89 12.39 -18.86
CA ASP A 96 -12.93 13.38 -19.36
C ASP A 96 -13.24 14.82 -18.91
N SER A 97 -14.42 15.03 -18.35
CA SER A 97 -14.87 16.33 -17.82
C SER A 97 -15.11 16.25 -16.32
N VAL A 98 -14.28 16.96 -15.55
CA VAL A 98 -14.43 17.05 -14.09
C VAL A 98 -15.41 18.16 -13.77
N LYS A 99 -16.54 17.79 -13.18
CA LYS A 99 -17.52 18.73 -12.61
C LYS A 99 -17.85 18.25 -11.20
N GLY A 100 -17.30 18.90 -10.20
CA GLY A 100 -17.61 18.52 -8.83
C GLY A 100 -16.63 19.11 -7.82
N PRO A 101 -16.94 18.96 -6.55
CA PRO A 101 -16.07 19.40 -5.46
C PRO A 101 -14.78 18.58 -5.44
N LEU A 102 -13.76 19.10 -4.77
CA LEU A 102 -12.54 18.34 -4.51
C LEU A 102 -12.85 17.11 -3.66
N GLY A 103 -12.24 16.00 -3.98
CA GLY A 103 -12.41 14.73 -3.27
C GLY A 103 -11.09 14.13 -2.83
N TRP A 104 -11.10 13.50 -1.67
CA TRP A 104 -9.99 12.70 -1.15
C TRP A 104 -10.54 11.35 -0.69
N VAL A 105 -9.82 10.27 -1.03
CA VAL A 105 -10.22 8.90 -0.70
C VAL A 105 -9.04 8.17 -0.08
N GLY A 106 -9.22 7.66 1.14
CA GLY A 106 -8.16 6.89 1.82
C GLY A 106 -8.47 6.65 3.29
N ARG A 107 -7.62 5.88 3.96
CA ARG A 107 -7.63 5.78 5.42
C ARG A 107 -7.14 7.10 6.00
N VAL A 108 -7.90 7.67 6.93
CA VAL A 108 -7.51 8.91 7.60
C VAL A 108 -6.46 8.61 8.66
N ALA A 109 -5.21 8.66 8.24
CA ALA A 109 -4.01 8.39 9.02
C ALA A 109 -2.84 9.25 8.51
N PRO A 110 -1.83 9.56 9.34
CA PRO A 110 -0.76 10.52 9.00
C PRO A 110 -0.02 10.18 7.70
N GLU A 111 0.24 8.90 7.45
CA GLU A 111 0.97 8.44 6.26
C GLU A 111 0.19 8.61 4.94
N LYS A 112 -1.08 9.05 5.01
CA LYS A 112 -1.94 9.30 3.84
C LYS A 112 -2.02 10.75 3.43
N GLY A 113 -1.45 11.67 4.23
CA GLY A 113 -1.26 13.07 3.85
C GLY A 113 -2.56 13.84 3.60
N LEU A 114 -3.63 13.59 4.38
CA LEU A 114 -4.90 14.32 4.22
C LEU A 114 -4.71 15.82 4.43
N GLU A 115 -3.79 16.24 5.30
CA GLU A 115 -3.49 17.65 5.58
C GLU A 115 -3.12 18.44 4.33
N ASP A 116 -2.37 17.84 3.40
CA ASP A 116 -1.97 18.49 2.15
C ASP A 116 -3.18 18.76 1.25
N ALA A 117 -4.09 17.78 1.17
CA ALA A 117 -5.32 17.93 0.39
C ALA A 117 -6.25 19.01 0.99
N VAL A 118 -6.36 19.05 2.33
CA VAL A 118 -7.16 20.08 3.02
C VAL A 118 -6.52 21.47 2.85
N TYR A 119 -5.19 21.56 2.91
CA TYR A 119 -4.46 22.79 2.65
C TYR A 119 -4.78 23.34 1.24
N VAL A 120 -4.69 22.48 0.22
CA VAL A 120 -5.00 22.89 -1.17
C VAL A 120 -6.46 23.33 -1.31
N ALA A 121 -7.40 22.60 -0.72
CA ALA A 121 -8.82 22.98 -0.75
C ALA A 121 -9.05 24.34 -0.10
N ASN A 122 -8.42 24.59 1.05
CA ASN A 122 -8.51 25.87 1.76
C ASN A 122 -7.95 27.04 0.95
N GLU A 123 -6.77 26.87 0.30
CA GLU A 123 -6.17 27.89 -0.56
C GLU A 123 -7.04 28.24 -1.78
N LEU A 124 -7.79 27.26 -2.28
CA LEU A 124 -8.73 27.44 -3.39
C LEU A 124 -10.09 28.01 -2.95
N GLY A 125 -10.35 28.11 -1.65
CA GLY A 125 -11.65 28.50 -1.11
C GLY A 125 -12.75 27.47 -1.35
N GLU A 126 -12.35 26.20 -1.56
CA GLU A 126 -13.25 25.10 -1.88
C GLU A 126 -13.42 24.16 -0.69
N LYS A 127 -14.49 23.37 -0.68
CA LYS A 127 -14.68 22.28 0.28
C LYS A 127 -14.02 21.01 -0.20
N LEU A 128 -13.44 20.24 0.73
CA LEU A 128 -12.91 18.91 0.47
C LEU A 128 -13.87 17.86 1.01
N LYS A 129 -14.39 17.00 0.13
CA LYS A 129 -15.11 15.78 0.52
C LYS A 129 -14.11 14.68 0.82
N VAL A 130 -14.21 14.10 2.03
CA VAL A 130 -13.28 13.07 2.52
C VAL A 130 -14.01 11.76 2.72
N TRP A 131 -13.64 10.73 1.94
CA TRP A 131 -14.15 9.37 2.08
C TRP A 131 -13.09 8.44 2.64
N GLY A 132 -13.44 7.69 3.66
CA GLY A 132 -12.61 6.66 4.26
C GLY A 132 -12.86 6.47 5.74
N VAL A 133 -12.20 5.46 6.29
CA VAL A 133 -12.24 5.17 7.72
C VAL A 133 -11.27 6.07 8.44
N ILE A 134 -11.71 6.72 9.52
CA ILE A 134 -10.83 7.43 10.45
C ILE A 134 -10.14 6.39 11.32
N GLU A 135 -8.85 6.17 11.04
CA GLU A 135 -8.02 5.21 11.78
C GLU A 135 -7.35 5.89 12.98
N ASP A 136 -6.97 7.16 12.82
CA ASP A 136 -6.42 8.00 13.88
C ASP A 136 -7.31 9.23 14.15
N ASN A 137 -8.10 9.15 15.23
CA ASN A 137 -8.99 10.23 15.64
C ASN A 137 -8.23 11.49 16.09
N ASN A 138 -7.03 11.36 16.67
CA ASN A 138 -6.23 12.50 17.09
C ASN A 138 -5.70 13.27 15.88
N TYR A 139 -5.27 12.53 14.84
CA TYR A 139 -4.84 13.12 13.58
C TYR A 139 -6.00 13.85 12.88
N ALA A 140 -7.17 13.21 12.74
CA ALA A 140 -8.34 13.84 12.15
C ALA A 140 -8.76 15.11 12.88
N SER A 141 -8.79 15.08 14.23
CA SER A 141 -9.12 16.23 15.06
C SER A 141 -8.11 17.38 14.92
N LYS A 142 -6.82 17.07 14.81
CA LYS A 142 -5.78 18.08 14.59
C LYS A 142 -5.98 18.79 13.24
N ILE A 143 -6.25 18.03 12.18
CA ILE A 143 -6.51 18.61 10.86
C ILE A 143 -7.74 19.51 10.93
N GLU A 144 -8.85 19.05 11.47
CA GLU A 144 -10.09 19.82 11.55
C GLU A 144 -9.93 21.14 12.34
N GLN A 145 -9.08 21.14 13.38
CA GLN A 145 -8.78 22.34 14.18
C GLN A 145 -7.80 23.30 13.48
N SER A 146 -7.00 22.80 12.52
CA SER A 146 -5.97 23.59 11.83
C SER A 146 -6.52 24.40 10.66
N PHE A 147 -7.75 24.16 10.24
CA PHE A 147 -8.37 24.83 9.08
C PHE A 147 -9.72 25.46 9.45
N PRO A 148 -10.23 26.40 8.64
CA PRO A 148 -11.53 27.02 8.87
C PRO A 148 -12.64 25.98 8.95
N LYS A 149 -13.59 26.21 9.85
CA LYS A 149 -14.73 25.31 10.04
C LYS A 149 -15.53 25.15 8.74
N GLY A 150 -15.75 23.91 8.33
CA GLY A 150 -16.50 23.59 7.11
C GLY A 150 -15.64 23.45 5.85
N THR A 151 -14.30 23.51 5.95
CA THR A 151 -13.39 23.17 4.85
C THR A 151 -13.49 21.68 4.50
N ILE A 152 -13.74 20.82 5.50
CA ILE A 152 -13.85 19.37 5.33
C ILE A 152 -15.30 18.93 5.48
N ASP A 153 -15.78 18.16 4.51
CA ASP A 153 -17.04 17.41 4.59
C ASP A 153 -16.67 15.93 4.76
N TRP A 154 -16.86 15.40 5.96
CA TRP A 154 -16.62 13.98 6.27
C TRP A 154 -17.74 13.11 5.72
N MET A 155 -17.44 12.32 4.68
CA MET A 155 -18.44 11.54 3.96
C MET A 155 -18.52 10.09 4.45
N GLY A 156 -17.58 9.65 5.29
CA GLY A 156 -17.51 8.28 5.78
C GLY A 156 -16.94 7.29 4.77
N PHE A 157 -17.14 6.01 5.04
CA PHE A 157 -16.64 4.92 4.20
C PHE A 157 -17.58 4.63 3.03
N LEU A 158 -17.02 4.41 1.85
CA LEU A 158 -17.69 3.86 0.69
C LEU A 158 -17.07 2.52 0.31
N SER A 159 -17.90 1.58 -0.11
CA SER A 159 -17.42 0.36 -0.74
C SER A 159 -16.81 0.64 -2.13
N THR A 160 -16.05 -0.30 -2.67
CA THR A 160 -15.44 -0.14 -4.00
C THR A 160 -16.48 0.16 -5.09
N ASN A 161 -17.68 -0.44 -5.00
CA ASN A 161 -18.73 -0.20 -5.99
C ASN A 161 -19.38 1.18 -5.87
N GLU A 162 -19.34 1.80 -4.69
CA GLU A 162 -19.88 3.15 -4.45
C GLU A 162 -18.87 4.26 -4.78
N LEU A 163 -17.58 3.89 -4.93
CA LEU A 163 -16.51 4.81 -5.33
C LEU A 163 -16.38 4.96 -6.84
N GLN A 164 -17.09 4.15 -7.61
CA GLN A 164 -17.11 4.16 -9.09
C GLN A 164 -18.22 5.12 -9.64
#